data_b39844797b698b1328df5757d0ba6fad
#
_entry.id   b39844797b698b1328df5757d0ba6fad
#
_cell.length_a   1.000
_cell.length_b   1.000
_cell.length_c   1.000
_cell.angle_alpha   90.00
_cell.angle_beta   90.00
_cell.angle_gamma   90.00
#
_symmetry.space_group_name_H-M   'P 1'
#
loop_
_entity.id
_entity.type
_entity.pdbx_description
1 polymer ?
#
loop_
_entity_poly.entity_id
_entity_poly.type
_entity_poly.pdbx_seq_one_letter_code
_entity_poly.pdbx_strand_id
1 'polypeptide(L)'
;MCVVHNKWKGYIMKNNFDKRIFAAACALVMTGSVLTGCAKETGESSKAESSSADSQAVTTTAEPVVTLPETTNQVINPEPATYERLSADKTEKDSFKEKIQSQSKIPVISVTTAPDDLIASREKYTSCVVDVFNCDEGMEISEASAGIKVRGNSSAFYGDVNKILSNQVPYRIKFDKKTNMLGLNNGAECKSWVLLKSDWDLIRNDIAFRFGRTIMGDGNFCSDGQLVHLYVNEEFKGVYELCEQCQINPNRVDISEPEEGYTDTDIGYYLELDNYAESEEGNHYISMDYENATVTDINGETRQFVSAEYSIKNDLYSQNQIDFIDKYLNGLFKIVYEACENGKYYKFDENYDLVDSEATSAQEAVSAVMDIDSVRDMYILYEIVHDYDCGEGSFYMCVDFSKDSKCPKLKFTSPWDFNWAYNDSTEKYYAAAFTDQNFVNKNGDRSNPWFIVLCKQDWFMDTVKEKWTEMNKDKLMQGCVKTEREYLKEYDADLRKGEEWGPDSAEDLFNWIENRIYWLNSQWVIKD
;
A
#
# COMPACT_ATOMS: atom_id res chain seq x y z
N MET A 1 -7.05 -39.30 17.81
CA MET A 1 -7.46 -38.73 16.51
C MET A 1 -8.92 -38.31 16.61
N CYS A 2 -9.24 -37.24 17.32
CA CYS A 2 -10.60 -36.63 17.34
C CYS A 2 -10.70 -35.62 18.50
N VAL A 3 -9.89 -34.57 18.52
CA VAL A 3 -10.07 -33.47 19.50
C VAL A 3 -9.66 -32.09 18.91
N VAL A 4 -9.03 -32.02 17.73
CA VAL A 4 -8.50 -30.75 17.18
C VAL A 4 -9.53 -29.99 16.34
N HIS A 5 -10.65 -30.59 15.94
CA HIS A 5 -11.60 -29.99 14.98
C HIS A 5 -12.65 -29.03 15.57
N ASN A 6 -12.67 -28.83 16.90
CA ASN A 6 -13.76 -28.06 17.55
C ASN A 6 -13.36 -26.66 18.08
N LYS A 7 -12.08 -26.25 17.98
CA LYS A 7 -11.66 -24.89 18.42
C LYS A 7 -11.86 -23.81 17.32
N TRP A 8 -11.78 -24.18 16.06
CA TRP A 8 -11.88 -23.24 14.95
C TRP A 8 -13.29 -22.71 14.63
N LYS A 9 -14.32 -23.52 14.87
CA LYS A 9 -15.73 -23.06 14.65
C LYS A 9 -16.20 -21.98 15.62
N GLY A 10 -15.50 -21.77 16.72
CA GLY A 10 -15.85 -20.73 17.71
C GLY A 10 -15.33 -19.33 17.36
N TYR A 11 -14.25 -19.23 16.57
CA TYR A 11 -13.61 -17.95 16.23
C TYR A 11 -14.26 -17.27 15.02
N ILE A 12 -14.66 -18.04 14.03
CA ILE A 12 -15.38 -17.53 12.84
C ILE A 12 -16.73 -16.90 13.20
N MET A 13 -17.40 -17.39 14.26
CA MET A 13 -18.68 -16.80 14.68
C MET A 13 -18.55 -15.49 15.48
N LYS A 14 -17.40 -15.16 16.03
CA LYS A 14 -17.20 -13.87 16.74
C LYS A 14 -16.94 -12.70 15.80
N ASN A 15 -16.26 -12.92 14.69
CA ASN A 15 -15.97 -11.87 13.71
C ASN A 15 -17.21 -11.46 12.87
N ASN A 16 -18.16 -12.37 12.65
CA ASN A 16 -19.39 -12.03 11.94
C ASN A 16 -20.37 -11.14 12.73
N PHE A 17 -20.14 -10.95 14.04
CA PHE A 17 -21.02 -10.09 14.84
C PHE A 17 -20.63 -8.60 14.73
N ASP A 18 -19.35 -8.30 14.52
CA ASP A 18 -18.87 -6.91 14.40
C ASP A 18 -19.18 -6.29 13.02
N LYS A 19 -19.18 -7.09 11.96
CA LYS A 19 -19.55 -6.62 10.61
C LYS A 19 -20.99 -6.08 10.49
N ARG A 20 -21.93 -6.55 11.31
CA ARG A 20 -23.33 -6.07 11.31
C ARG A 20 -23.54 -4.78 12.09
N ILE A 21 -22.64 -4.43 12.98
CA ILE A 21 -22.67 -3.17 13.73
C ILE A 21 -22.10 -2.03 12.88
N PHE A 22 -21.17 -2.33 11.98
CA PHE A 22 -20.55 -1.34 11.09
C PHE A 22 -21.53 -0.77 10.04
N ALA A 23 -22.36 -1.60 9.44
CA ALA A 23 -23.36 -1.17 8.47
C ALA A 23 -24.48 -0.29 9.11
N ALA A 24 -24.69 -0.39 10.42
CA ALA A 24 -25.70 0.41 11.13
C ALA A 24 -25.18 1.79 11.60
N ALA A 25 -23.87 1.97 11.75
CA ALA A 25 -23.28 3.23 12.19
C ALA A 25 -23.15 4.26 11.05
N CYS A 26 -22.89 3.81 9.82
CA CYS A 26 -22.83 4.70 8.66
C CYS A 26 -24.20 5.18 8.16
N ALA A 27 -25.29 4.46 8.48
CA ALA A 27 -26.63 4.84 8.06
C ALA A 27 -27.30 5.91 8.96
N LEU A 28 -26.70 6.32 10.06
CA LEU A 28 -27.28 7.24 11.06
C LEU A 28 -26.77 8.69 10.99
N VAL A 29 -25.83 9.00 10.09
CA VAL A 29 -25.28 10.37 9.93
C VAL A 29 -25.91 11.14 8.76
N MET A 30 -26.73 10.50 7.92
CA MET A 30 -27.35 11.16 6.75
C MET A 30 -28.84 11.55 6.89
N THR A 31 -29.35 11.76 8.09
CA THR A 31 -30.70 12.31 8.25
C THR A 31 -30.72 13.53 9.16
N GLY A 32 -30.39 14.67 8.59
CA GLY A 32 -30.58 15.91 9.30
C GLY A 32 -30.11 17.14 8.54
N SER A 33 -30.76 17.52 7.46
CA SER A 33 -30.92 18.92 7.03
C SER A 33 -31.64 19.01 5.68
N VAL A 34 -32.94 18.91 5.66
CA VAL A 34 -33.77 19.51 4.61
C VAL A 34 -34.96 20.13 5.29
N LEU A 35 -35.06 21.46 5.27
CA LEU A 35 -36.32 22.19 5.16
C LEU A 35 -36.06 23.70 4.96
N THR A 36 -36.75 24.19 3.98
CA THR A 36 -37.16 25.56 3.62
C THR A 36 -36.37 26.17 2.44
N GLY A 37 -36.98 26.62 1.37
CA GLY A 37 -38.35 26.97 1.05
C GLY A 37 -38.47 27.39 -0.41
N CYS A 38 -39.66 27.25 -0.94
CA CYS A 38 -40.13 27.57 -2.27
C CYS A 38 -40.08 29.09 -2.63
N ALA A 39 -39.82 29.39 -3.92
CA ALA A 39 -40.64 30.34 -4.67
C ALA A 39 -40.47 30.13 -6.18
N LYS A 40 -41.57 30.01 -6.86
CA LYS A 40 -41.76 30.04 -8.32
C LYS A 40 -41.60 31.47 -8.85
N GLU A 41 -41.12 31.61 -10.09
CA GLU A 41 -41.90 32.35 -11.09
C GLU A 41 -41.40 32.13 -12.51
N THR A 42 -42.32 32.23 -13.41
CA THR A 42 -42.52 31.90 -14.80
C THR A 42 -42.07 33.03 -15.75
N GLY A 43 -41.77 32.65 -17.01
CA GLY A 43 -42.06 33.56 -18.13
C GLY A 43 -41.04 33.63 -19.28
N GLU A 44 -41.31 32.90 -20.34
CA GLU A 44 -41.44 33.21 -21.76
C GLU A 44 -40.28 33.87 -22.55
N SER A 45 -39.78 33.12 -23.55
CA SER A 45 -39.89 33.27 -25.01
C SER A 45 -39.54 34.63 -25.66
N SER A 46 -38.52 34.63 -26.55
CA SER A 46 -38.71 34.85 -28.00
C SER A 46 -37.40 35.07 -28.80
N LYS A 47 -37.31 34.33 -29.91
CA LYS A 47 -36.84 34.57 -31.28
C LYS A 47 -35.60 35.40 -31.60
N ALA A 48 -34.75 34.68 -32.29
CA ALA A 48 -33.91 34.90 -33.47
C ALA A 48 -33.85 36.32 -34.12
N GLU A 49 -32.63 36.70 -34.51
CA GLU A 49 -32.31 37.05 -35.93
C GLU A 49 -30.80 37.18 -36.15
N SER A 50 -30.42 36.85 -37.36
CA SER A 50 -29.12 36.72 -38.00
C SER A 50 -28.35 38.03 -38.19
N SER A 51 -27.02 38.01 -38.19
CA SER A 51 -26.21 38.28 -39.41
C SER A 51 -24.74 38.60 -39.13
N SER A 52 -23.94 38.17 -40.07
CA SER A 52 -22.63 38.64 -40.55
C SER A 52 -21.36 38.24 -39.84
N ALA A 53 -20.60 37.48 -40.62
CA ALA A 53 -19.21 37.13 -40.42
C ALA A 53 -18.31 38.36 -40.34
N ASP A 54 -17.43 38.35 -39.36
CA ASP A 54 -16.16 39.07 -39.41
C ASP A 54 -15.06 38.19 -38.82
N SER A 55 -14.05 37.96 -39.65
CA SER A 55 -12.89 37.12 -39.32
C SER A 55 -11.97 37.91 -38.38
N GLN A 56 -12.03 37.60 -37.10
CA GLN A 56 -11.00 38.01 -36.16
C GLN A 56 -10.17 36.80 -35.75
N ALA A 57 -8.87 37.00 -35.79
CA ALA A 57 -7.86 36.02 -35.34
C ALA A 57 -8.18 35.53 -33.93
N VAL A 58 -8.39 34.23 -33.80
CA VAL A 58 -8.51 33.55 -32.50
C VAL A 58 -7.11 33.53 -31.88
N THR A 59 -6.84 34.50 -31.03
CA THR A 59 -5.83 34.35 -30.00
C THR A 59 -6.41 33.35 -29.01
N THR A 60 -5.94 32.12 -29.05
CA THR A 60 -6.15 31.15 -28.00
C THR A 60 -5.49 31.70 -26.73
N THR A 61 -6.26 32.37 -25.90
CA THR A 61 -5.92 32.57 -24.50
C THR A 61 -6.06 31.20 -23.87
N ALA A 62 -4.93 30.60 -23.48
CA ALA A 62 -4.95 29.41 -22.60
C ALA A 62 -5.86 29.72 -21.40
N GLU A 63 -6.79 28.82 -21.12
CA GLU A 63 -7.59 28.92 -19.90
C GLU A 63 -6.62 28.93 -18.69
N PRO A 64 -6.90 29.74 -17.65
CA PRO A 64 -6.03 29.78 -16.47
C PRO A 64 -6.00 28.39 -15.83
N VAL A 65 -4.81 27.84 -15.70
CA VAL A 65 -4.57 26.59 -14.96
C VAL A 65 -5.09 26.77 -13.54
N VAL A 66 -6.05 25.97 -13.14
CA VAL A 66 -6.57 25.96 -11.76
C VAL A 66 -5.50 25.28 -10.90
N THR A 67 -4.80 26.06 -10.09
CA THR A 67 -3.85 25.55 -9.10
C THR A 67 -4.57 24.96 -7.90
N LEU A 68 -4.16 23.79 -7.47
CA LEU A 68 -4.66 23.17 -6.24
C LEU A 68 -4.11 23.92 -5.01
N PRO A 69 -4.85 23.94 -3.88
CA PRO A 69 -4.32 24.52 -2.65
C PRO A 69 -3.08 23.72 -2.19
N GLU A 70 -2.08 24.43 -1.68
CA GLU A 70 -0.84 23.81 -1.17
C GLU A 70 -1.15 22.71 -0.17
N THR A 71 -0.71 21.48 -0.45
CA THR A 71 -0.61 20.45 0.56
C THR A 71 0.52 20.86 1.51
N THR A 72 0.18 21.24 2.71
CA THR A 72 1.16 21.70 3.69
C THR A 72 2.15 20.58 4.01
N ASN A 73 3.33 20.64 3.39
CA ASN A 73 4.50 19.89 3.85
C ASN A 73 4.84 20.44 5.24
N GLN A 74 4.27 19.83 6.29
CA GLN A 74 4.50 20.27 7.66
C GLN A 74 5.99 20.22 7.97
N VAL A 75 6.60 21.37 8.21
CA VAL A 75 7.91 21.45 8.86
C VAL A 75 7.75 20.84 10.24
N ILE A 76 8.35 19.68 10.48
CA ILE A 76 8.11 18.90 11.68
C ILE A 76 8.75 19.59 12.88
N ASN A 77 9.99 20.06 12.72
CA ASN A 77 10.73 20.75 13.76
C ASN A 77 11.36 22.02 13.18
N PRO A 78 10.91 23.21 13.54
CA PRO A 78 11.57 24.47 13.18
C PRO A 78 12.99 24.55 13.74
N GLU A 79 13.25 23.85 14.85
CA GLU A 79 14.58 23.64 15.41
C GLU A 79 14.73 22.18 15.87
N PRO A 80 15.93 21.55 15.72
CA PRO A 80 16.15 20.16 16.08
C PRO A 80 15.75 19.83 17.52
N ALA A 81 15.11 18.69 17.72
CA ALA A 81 14.83 18.15 19.04
C ALA A 81 16.15 17.67 19.70
N THR A 82 16.32 17.99 20.98
CA THR A 82 17.42 17.50 21.81
C THR A 82 16.87 17.10 23.18
N TYR A 83 17.59 16.29 23.94
CA TYR A 83 17.16 15.94 25.29
C TYR A 83 16.93 17.19 26.17
N GLU A 84 17.83 18.18 26.10
CA GLU A 84 17.67 19.43 26.85
C GLU A 84 16.37 20.18 26.48
N ARG A 85 16.08 20.31 25.19
CA ARG A 85 14.85 20.96 24.70
C ARG A 85 13.58 20.19 25.10
N LEU A 86 13.67 18.87 25.18
CA LEU A 86 12.56 18.02 25.63
C LEU A 86 12.49 17.88 27.16
N SER A 87 13.34 18.60 27.89
CA SER A 87 13.44 18.53 29.37
C SER A 87 13.75 17.12 29.89
N ALA A 88 14.54 16.33 29.11
CA ALA A 88 14.96 14.99 29.48
C ALA A 88 16.40 14.98 30.02
N ASP A 89 16.61 14.23 31.11
CA ASP A 89 17.94 14.05 31.68
C ASP A 89 18.77 13.02 30.89
N LYS A 90 19.87 13.48 30.29
CA LYS A 90 20.74 12.62 29.52
C LYS A 90 21.34 11.46 30.33
N THR A 91 21.66 11.69 31.61
CA THR A 91 22.24 10.68 32.49
C THR A 91 21.24 9.56 32.76
N GLU A 92 19.96 9.90 32.94
CA GLU A 92 18.89 8.92 33.07
C GLU A 92 18.73 8.11 31.77
N LYS A 93 18.77 8.78 30.61
CA LYS A 93 18.70 8.11 29.29
C LYS A 93 19.87 7.14 29.06
N ASP A 94 21.09 7.53 29.38
CA ASP A 94 22.27 6.68 29.27
C ASP A 94 22.15 5.45 30.21
N SER A 95 21.70 5.65 31.45
CA SER A 95 21.46 4.56 32.41
C SER A 95 20.35 3.61 31.96
N PHE A 96 19.28 4.15 31.37
CA PHE A 96 18.21 3.34 30.79
C PHE A 96 18.75 2.48 29.64
N LYS A 97 19.51 3.09 28.71
CA LYS A 97 20.11 2.40 27.58
C LYS A 97 21.00 1.22 28.05
N GLU A 98 21.92 1.47 29.00
CA GLU A 98 22.78 0.42 29.56
C GLU A 98 21.97 -0.73 30.18
N LYS A 99 20.91 -0.41 30.90
CA LYS A 99 20.01 -1.40 31.50
C LYS A 99 19.35 -2.28 30.43
N ILE A 100 18.78 -1.67 29.39
CA ILE A 100 18.05 -2.40 28.36
C ILE A 100 19.01 -3.22 27.47
N GLN A 101 20.21 -2.73 27.18
CA GLN A 101 21.23 -3.44 26.44
C GLN A 101 21.59 -4.79 27.07
N SER A 102 21.51 -4.89 28.41
CA SER A 102 21.74 -6.16 29.11
C SER A 102 20.54 -7.12 29.06
N GLN A 103 19.37 -6.68 28.63
CA GLN A 103 18.10 -7.40 28.73
C GLN A 103 17.49 -7.80 27.39
N SER A 104 17.95 -7.24 26.27
CA SER A 104 17.43 -7.52 24.93
C SER A 104 18.55 -7.92 23.99
N LYS A 105 18.26 -8.83 23.07
CA LYS A 105 19.17 -9.20 21.96
C LYS A 105 18.72 -8.65 20.62
N ILE A 106 17.43 -8.34 20.48
CA ILE A 106 16.94 -7.68 19.25
C ILE A 106 17.14 -6.16 19.33
N PRO A 107 17.19 -5.46 18.21
CA PRO A 107 17.35 -4.02 18.19
C PRO A 107 16.27 -3.30 18.98
N VAL A 108 16.67 -2.19 19.58
CA VAL A 108 15.81 -1.33 20.39
C VAL A 108 15.72 0.04 19.76
N ILE A 109 14.50 0.52 19.58
CA ILE A 109 14.21 1.91 19.23
C ILE A 109 13.67 2.59 20.50
N SER A 110 14.37 3.62 20.96
CA SER A 110 13.97 4.44 22.10
C SER A 110 13.59 5.83 21.62
N VAL A 111 12.34 6.21 21.87
CA VAL A 111 11.79 7.53 21.51
C VAL A 111 11.58 8.34 22.77
N THR A 112 12.13 9.53 22.82
CA THR A 112 11.94 10.49 23.92
C THR A 112 11.18 11.72 23.41
N THR A 113 10.03 12.03 24.01
CA THR A 113 9.24 13.25 23.78
C THR A 113 9.32 14.16 25.00
N ALA A 114 8.79 15.38 24.91
CA ALA A 114 8.57 16.17 26.11
C ALA A 114 7.55 15.48 27.04
N PRO A 115 7.66 15.67 28.39
CA PRO A 115 6.87 14.90 29.36
C PRO A 115 5.35 14.99 29.17
N ASP A 116 4.84 16.11 28.67
CA ASP A 116 3.41 16.35 28.47
C ASP A 116 2.95 16.09 27.01
N ASP A 117 3.86 15.75 26.11
CA ASP A 117 3.57 15.55 24.69
C ASP A 117 3.16 14.11 24.43
N LEU A 118 1.87 13.90 24.16
CA LEU A 118 1.31 12.60 23.83
C LEU A 118 1.42 12.29 22.33
N ILE A 119 1.79 11.06 21.99
CA ILE A 119 1.78 10.56 20.61
C ILE A 119 0.40 9.98 20.33
N ALA A 120 -0.56 10.84 19.97
CA ALA A 120 -1.95 10.45 19.78
C ALA A 120 -2.59 10.94 18.47
N SER A 121 -1.84 11.69 17.64
CA SER A 121 -2.35 12.24 16.39
C SER A 121 -1.89 11.41 15.18
N ARG A 122 -2.80 11.19 14.24
CA ARG A 122 -2.50 10.64 12.91
C ARG A 122 -1.98 11.71 11.94
N GLU A 123 -2.25 12.96 12.21
CA GLU A 123 -1.95 14.10 11.32
C GLU A 123 -0.69 14.83 11.77
N LYS A 124 -0.58 15.12 13.07
CA LYS A 124 0.49 15.95 13.61
C LYS A 124 1.60 15.11 14.20
N TYR A 125 2.82 15.49 13.88
CA TYR A 125 4.00 14.90 14.50
C TYR A 125 4.26 15.50 15.88
N THR A 126 4.58 14.64 16.84
CA THR A 126 5.14 15.01 18.14
C THR A 126 6.66 15.04 17.99
N SER A 127 7.29 16.13 18.39
CA SER A 127 8.75 16.30 18.36
C SER A 127 9.43 15.31 19.29
N CYS A 128 10.48 14.65 18.83
CA CYS A 128 11.16 13.62 19.63
C CYS A 128 12.64 13.49 19.29
N VAL A 129 13.36 12.87 20.22
CA VAL A 129 14.71 12.32 20.01
C VAL A 129 14.60 10.80 19.87
N VAL A 130 15.31 10.25 18.90
CA VAL A 130 15.35 8.81 18.64
C VAL A 130 16.75 8.27 18.86
N ASP A 131 16.85 7.20 19.64
CA ASP A 131 18.03 6.36 19.79
C ASP A 131 17.76 4.96 19.28
N VAL A 132 18.75 4.36 18.63
CA VAL A 132 18.72 2.95 18.19
C VAL A 132 19.97 2.26 18.70
N PHE A 133 19.80 1.13 19.36
CA PHE A 133 20.88 0.35 19.95
C PHE A 133 20.56 -1.16 19.98
N ASN A 134 21.46 -2.00 20.44
CA ASN A 134 21.39 -3.46 20.31
C ASN A 134 21.28 -3.92 18.85
N CYS A 135 22.03 -3.29 17.99
CA CYS A 135 22.14 -3.58 16.57
C CYS A 135 23.60 -3.85 16.20
N ASP A 136 23.83 -4.21 14.96
CA ASP A 136 25.17 -4.43 14.44
C ASP A 136 26.04 -3.15 14.54
N GLU A 137 27.35 -3.33 14.68
CA GLU A 137 28.32 -2.22 14.82
C GLU A 137 28.19 -1.23 13.65
N GLY A 138 28.03 0.05 14.00
CA GLY A 138 27.90 1.14 13.03
C GLY A 138 26.45 1.41 12.58
N MET A 139 25.47 0.68 13.09
CA MET A 139 24.05 0.92 12.82
C MET A 139 23.33 1.65 13.98
N GLU A 140 24.07 1.98 15.03
CA GLU A 140 23.52 2.71 16.15
C GLU A 140 23.15 4.14 15.77
N ILE A 141 22.04 4.62 16.31
CA ILE A 141 21.64 6.02 16.23
C ILE A 141 21.65 6.59 17.64
N SER A 142 22.26 7.76 17.80
CA SER A 142 22.29 8.47 19.07
C SER A 142 21.72 9.86 18.91
N GLU A 143 20.73 10.21 19.74
CA GLU A 143 20.13 11.54 19.89
C GLU A 143 19.66 12.16 18.54
N ALA A 144 19.11 11.34 17.64
CA ALA A 144 18.64 11.86 16.37
C ALA A 144 17.32 12.61 16.50
N SER A 145 17.32 13.86 16.02
CA SER A 145 16.10 14.68 15.98
C SER A 145 15.10 14.16 14.96
N ALA A 146 13.86 13.99 15.39
CA ALA A 146 12.76 13.47 14.58
C ALA A 146 11.40 13.97 15.06
N GLY A 147 10.37 13.66 14.30
CA GLY A 147 8.99 13.67 14.74
C GLY A 147 8.40 12.26 14.67
N ILE A 148 7.48 11.96 15.58
CA ILE A 148 6.73 10.71 15.61
C ILE A 148 5.24 10.98 15.59
N LYS A 149 4.47 10.19 14.86
CA LYS A 149 3.00 10.23 14.86
C LYS A 149 2.40 8.83 14.74
N VAL A 150 1.14 8.70 15.13
CA VAL A 150 0.34 7.51 14.84
C VAL A 150 0.10 7.40 13.33
N ARG A 151 0.01 6.19 12.80
CA ARG A 151 -0.37 5.92 11.39
C ARG A 151 -1.42 4.82 11.31
N GLY A 152 -2.03 4.68 10.12
CA GLY A 152 -3.04 3.66 9.83
C GLY A 152 -4.46 4.14 10.10
N ASN A 153 -5.43 3.43 9.56
CA ASN A 153 -6.85 3.68 9.70
C ASN A 153 -7.45 2.80 10.81
N SER A 154 -7.87 1.58 10.48
CA SER A 154 -8.42 0.62 11.45
C SER A 154 -7.40 0.23 12.53
N SER A 155 -6.14 0.02 12.15
CA SER A 155 -5.04 -0.30 13.08
C SER A 155 -4.73 0.80 14.10
N ALA A 156 -5.13 2.04 13.81
CA ALA A 156 -5.05 3.21 14.69
C ALA A 156 -6.42 3.64 15.24
N PHE A 157 -7.39 2.72 15.27
CA PHE A 157 -8.74 2.95 15.80
C PHE A 157 -9.43 4.21 15.23
N TYR A 158 -9.18 4.52 13.94
CA TYR A 158 -9.72 5.70 13.23
C TYR A 158 -9.48 7.03 13.96
N GLY A 159 -8.40 7.13 14.77
CA GLY A 159 -8.06 8.35 15.50
C GLY A 159 -8.74 8.49 16.88
N ASP A 160 -9.37 7.45 17.41
CA ASP A 160 -9.88 7.45 18.79
C ASP A 160 -8.71 7.52 19.79
N VAL A 161 -8.47 8.73 20.32
CA VAL A 161 -7.33 9.05 21.21
C VAL A 161 -7.27 8.12 22.42
N ASN A 162 -8.41 7.79 23.03
CA ASN A 162 -8.43 6.91 24.20
C ASN A 162 -7.97 5.50 23.87
N LYS A 163 -8.39 4.98 22.71
CA LYS A 163 -7.95 3.68 22.23
C LYS A 163 -6.49 3.69 21.83
N ILE A 164 -6.02 4.75 21.16
CA ILE A 164 -4.62 4.93 20.80
C ILE A 164 -3.73 4.86 22.04
N LEU A 165 -4.07 5.58 23.10
CA LEU A 165 -3.26 5.64 24.32
C LEU A 165 -3.29 4.35 25.15
N SER A 166 -4.30 3.51 24.98
CA SER A 166 -4.49 2.27 25.76
C SER A 166 -4.16 0.99 25.01
N ASN A 167 -3.75 1.06 23.74
CA ASN A 167 -3.44 -0.11 22.92
C ASN A 167 -2.14 0.07 22.15
N GLN A 168 -1.59 -1.02 21.65
CA GLN A 168 -0.52 -0.98 20.67
C GLN A 168 -1.08 -0.41 19.35
N VAL A 169 -0.41 0.59 18.80
CA VAL A 169 -0.76 1.23 17.52
C VAL A 169 0.48 1.41 16.67
N PRO A 170 0.36 1.40 15.33
CA PRO A 170 1.51 1.64 14.47
C PRO A 170 1.91 3.12 14.47
N TYR A 171 3.21 3.37 14.26
CA TYR A 171 3.79 4.71 14.24
C TYR A 171 4.52 5.00 12.94
N ARG A 172 4.70 6.29 12.66
CA ARG A 172 5.61 6.80 11.64
C ARG A 172 6.60 7.75 12.29
N ILE A 173 7.89 7.47 12.09
CA ILE A 173 9.00 8.35 12.47
C ILE A 173 9.44 9.10 11.21
N LYS A 174 9.68 10.40 11.34
CA LYS A 174 10.27 11.23 10.28
C LYS A 174 11.45 12.00 10.85
N PHE A 175 12.66 11.58 10.49
CA PHE A 175 13.90 12.24 10.89
C PHE A 175 14.05 13.62 10.22
N ASP A 176 14.70 14.55 10.88
CA ASP A 176 15.04 15.86 10.30
C ASP A 176 16.05 15.73 9.17
N LYS A 177 16.93 14.74 9.27
CA LYS A 177 17.93 14.38 8.24
C LYS A 177 17.66 12.97 7.70
N LYS A 178 18.05 12.71 6.47
CA LYS A 178 18.03 11.34 5.94
C LYS A 178 18.91 10.46 6.85
N THR A 179 18.37 9.32 7.25
CA THR A 179 18.99 8.40 8.21
C THR A 179 18.69 6.99 7.76
N ASN A 180 19.66 6.10 7.79
CA ASN A 180 19.42 4.67 7.64
C ASN A 180 19.02 4.07 8.99
N MET A 181 18.09 3.12 8.96
CA MET A 181 17.69 2.34 10.13
C MET A 181 18.14 0.90 9.96
N LEU A 182 19.02 0.44 10.85
CA LEU A 182 19.44 -0.98 10.99
C LEU A 182 20.02 -1.62 9.71
N GLY A 183 20.60 -0.85 8.81
CA GLY A 183 21.14 -1.37 7.55
C GLY A 183 20.10 -1.77 6.51
N LEU A 184 18.79 -1.58 6.80
CA LEU A 184 17.70 -1.93 5.91
C LEU A 184 17.88 -1.29 4.53
N ASN A 185 17.39 -1.99 3.50
CA ASN A 185 17.51 -1.60 2.10
C ASN A 185 18.97 -1.24 1.71
N ASN A 186 19.90 -2.16 2.02
CA ASN A 186 21.33 -2.00 1.72
C ASN A 186 21.94 -0.69 2.24
N GLY A 187 21.45 -0.16 3.36
CA GLY A 187 21.95 1.07 3.97
C GLY A 187 21.38 2.36 3.37
N ALA A 188 20.30 2.28 2.61
CA ALA A 188 19.65 3.45 2.03
C ALA A 188 19.15 4.44 3.10
N GLU A 189 19.48 5.72 2.93
CA GLU A 189 19.09 6.77 3.86
C GLU A 189 17.77 7.41 3.43
N CYS A 190 16.79 7.39 4.32
CA CYS A 190 15.47 8.00 4.12
C CYS A 190 15.07 8.80 5.37
N LYS A 191 14.16 9.78 5.20
CA LYS A 191 13.63 10.51 6.35
C LYS A 191 12.55 9.74 7.10
N SER A 192 11.69 9.01 6.39
CA SER A 192 10.49 8.38 6.96
C SER A 192 10.65 6.88 7.09
N TRP A 193 10.32 6.38 8.27
CA TRP A 193 10.31 4.97 8.64
C TRP A 193 9.01 4.63 9.36
N VAL A 194 8.59 3.38 9.27
CA VAL A 194 7.33 2.91 9.84
C VAL A 194 7.60 1.86 10.90
N LEU A 195 6.83 1.90 11.97
CA LEU A 195 6.75 0.88 13.01
C LEU A 195 5.35 0.27 12.92
N LEU A 196 5.23 -0.88 12.27
CA LEU A 196 3.99 -1.63 12.24
C LEU A 196 3.83 -2.36 13.57
N LYS A 197 2.61 -2.33 14.13
CA LYS A 197 2.34 -3.14 15.31
C LYS A 197 2.40 -4.61 14.92
N SER A 198 2.88 -5.46 15.82
CA SER A 198 2.83 -6.90 15.61
C SER A 198 1.37 -7.38 15.56
N ASP A 199 1.11 -8.27 14.62
CA ASP A 199 -0.14 -9.01 14.55
C ASP A 199 -0.11 -10.25 15.45
N TRP A 200 -1.21 -10.99 15.50
CA TRP A 200 -1.34 -12.18 16.35
C TRP A 200 -0.34 -13.31 16.08
N ASP A 201 0.36 -13.26 14.95
CA ASP A 201 1.42 -14.22 14.58
C ASP A 201 2.81 -13.58 14.39
N LEU A 202 2.96 -12.30 14.69
CA LEU A 202 4.17 -11.46 14.61
C LEU A 202 4.67 -11.10 13.20
N ILE A 203 4.45 -11.94 12.19
CA ILE A 203 5.30 -11.95 10.99
C ILE A 203 4.55 -11.85 9.66
N ARG A 204 3.25 -11.55 9.64
CA ARG A 204 2.49 -11.51 8.37
C ARG A 204 3.09 -10.57 7.35
N ASN A 205 3.41 -9.37 7.76
CA ASN A 205 4.04 -8.39 6.88
C ASN A 205 5.51 -8.74 6.61
N ASP A 206 6.29 -9.11 7.62
CA ASP A 206 7.72 -9.41 7.47
C ASP A 206 7.97 -10.55 6.47
N ILE A 207 7.27 -11.68 6.61
CA ILE A 207 7.42 -12.80 5.66
C ILE A 207 6.92 -12.44 4.26
N ALA A 208 5.87 -11.61 4.11
CA ALA A 208 5.40 -11.14 2.82
C ALA A 208 6.41 -10.21 2.15
N PHE A 209 7.01 -9.28 2.90
CA PHE A 209 8.08 -8.41 2.39
C PHE A 209 9.31 -9.22 1.98
N ARG A 210 9.69 -10.24 2.74
CA ARG A 210 10.78 -11.15 2.39
C ARG A 210 10.50 -11.91 1.09
N PHE A 211 9.27 -12.41 0.89
CA PHE A 211 8.86 -12.99 -0.40
C PHE A 211 8.92 -11.97 -1.51
N GLY A 212 8.36 -10.79 -1.29
CA GLY A 212 8.35 -9.71 -2.29
C GLY A 212 9.75 -9.34 -2.76
N ARG A 213 10.68 -9.08 -1.84
CA ARG A 213 12.08 -8.79 -2.18
C ARG A 213 12.75 -9.94 -2.93
N THR A 214 12.48 -11.17 -2.55
CA THR A 214 13.04 -12.36 -3.21
C THR A 214 12.52 -12.52 -4.63
N ILE A 215 11.23 -12.23 -4.87
CA ILE A 215 10.60 -12.35 -6.19
C ILE A 215 11.02 -11.22 -7.12
N MET A 216 10.98 -9.97 -6.62
CA MET A 216 11.20 -8.75 -7.40
C MET A 216 12.67 -8.44 -7.61
N GLY A 217 13.55 -8.86 -6.69
CA GLY A 217 14.97 -8.50 -6.72
C GLY A 217 15.18 -6.98 -6.71
N ASP A 218 16.28 -6.52 -7.28
CA ASP A 218 16.64 -5.09 -7.32
C ASP A 218 15.82 -4.27 -8.33
N GLY A 219 14.97 -4.91 -9.11
CA GLY A 219 14.22 -4.27 -10.21
C GLY A 219 12.98 -3.50 -9.76
N ASN A 220 12.53 -3.69 -8.52
CA ASN A 220 11.31 -3.08 -8.02
C ASN A 220 11.36 -2.89 -6.50
N PHE A 221 10.64 -1.89 -6.00
CA PHE A 221 10.60 -1.62 -4.58
C PHE A 221 9.65 -2.56 -3.84
N CYS A 222 10.16 -3.20 -2.82
CA CYS A 222 9.41 -3.89 -1.78
C CYS A 222 10.06 -3.55 -0.44
N SER A 223 9.28 -3.19 0.57
CA SER A 223 9.78 -2.79 1.89
C SER A 223 10.74 -3.83 2.48
N ASP A 224 11.83 -3.35 3.06
CA ASP A 224 12.67 -4.12 3.94
C ASP A 224 12.29 -3.86 5.40
N GLY A 225 12.37 -4.86 6.26
CA GLY A 225 11.91 -4.75 7.63
C GLY A 225 12.66 -5.64 8.60
N GLN A 226 12.49 -5.34 9.89
CA GLN A 226 13.06 -6.11 10.99
C GLN A 226 12.24 -5.90 12.26
N LEU A 227 12.07 -6.98 13.06
CA LEU A 227 11.42 -6.89 14.36
C LEU A 227 12.32 -6.17 15.38
N VAL A 228 11.72 -5.25 16.14
CA VAL A 228 12.39 -4.40 17.11
C VAL A 228 11.58 -4.27 18.40
N HIS A 229 12.23 -3.94 19.50
CA HIS A 229 11.56 -3.42 20.68
C HIS A 229 11.38 -1.92 20.59
N LEU A 230 10.18 -1.42 20.84
CA LEU A 230 9.89 0.01 20.94
C LEU A 230 9.73 0.44 22.40
N TYR A 231 10.44 1.48 22.79
CA TYR A 231 10.25 2.20 24.04
C TYR A 231 9.89 3.67 23.74
N VAL A 232 8.91 4.18 24.46
CA VAL A 232 8.55 5.60 24.42
C VAL A 232 8.64 6.14 25.84
N ASN A 233 9.50 7.14 26.06
CA ASN A 233 9.78 7.69 27.38
C ASN A 233 10.09 6.59 28.42
N GLU A 234 10.94 5.64 28.04
CA GLU A 234 11.38 4.47 28.82
C GLU A 234 10.28 3.41 29.11
N GLU A 235 9.06 3.63 28.65
CA GLU A 235 7.99 2.65 28.73
C GLU A 235 8.02 1.72 27.53
N PHE A 236 8.03 0.40 27.80
CA PHE A 236 7.96 -0.61 26.74
C PHE A 236 6.60 -0.61 26.04
N LYS A 237 6.59 -0.45 24.72
CA LYS A 237 5.38 -0.41 23.90
C LYS A 237 5.10 -1.71 23.14
N GLY A 238 6.02 -2.68 23.19
CA GLY A 238 5.87 -3.97 22.55
C GLY A 238 6.93 -4.26 21.48
N VAL A 239 6.71 -5.37 20.78
CA VAL A 239 7.45 -5.75 19.59
C VAL A 239 6.79 -5.07 18.39
N TYR A 240 7.61 -4.47 17.53
CA TYR A 240 7.17 -3.82 16.30
C TYR A 240 7.99 -4.33 15.13
N GLU A 241 7.40 -4.32 13.94
CA GLU A 241 8.16 -4.42 12.71
C GLU A 241 8.57 -3.02 12.27
N LEU A 242 9.86 -2.70 12.38
CA LEU A 242 10.44 -1.54 11.72
C LEU A 242 10.56 -1.84 10.24
N CYS A 243 9.99 -1.01 9.39
CA CYS A 243 10.10 -1.18 7.95
C CYS A 243 10.15 0.15 7.21
N GLU A 244 10.42 0.06 5.92
CA GLU A 244 10.41 1.21 5.03
C GLU A 244 8.99 1.69 4.76
N GLN A 245 8.88 2.95 4.40
CA GLN A 245 7.62 3.54 3.96
C GLN A 245 7.48 3.47 2.44
N CYS A 246 6.30 3.07 1.96
CA CYS A 246 5.91 3.23 0.56
C CYS A 246 5.83 4.73 0.23
N GLN A 247 6.81 5.23 -0.51
CA GLN A 247 6.88 6.63 -0.94
C GLN A 247 7.83 6.80 -2.13
N ILE A 248 7.65 7.89 -2.86
CA ILE A 248 8.56 8.31 -3.91
C ILE A 248 9.92 8.66 -3.28
N ASN A 249 10.96 8.02 -3.73
CA ASN A 249 12.34 8.26 -3.31
C ASN A 249 13.29 7.47 -4.24
N PRO A 250 14.48 7.97 -4.60
CA PRO A 250 15.43 7.23 -5.43
C PRO A 250 15.82 5.84 -4.91
N ASN A 251 15.69 5.59 -3.61
CA ASN A 251 15.97 4.29 -2.99
C ASN A 251 14.71 3.46 -2.74
N ARG A 252 13.53 3.94 -3.14
CA ARG A 252 12.23 3.27 -2.99
C ARG A 252 11.48 3.25 -4.31
N VAL A 253 10.44 4.04 -4.47
CA VAL A 253 9.75 4.20 -5.76
C VAL A 253 10.46 5.31 -6.53
N ASP A 254 11.35 4.93 -7.46
CA ASP A 254 12.22 5.85 -8.21
C ASP A 254 11.50 6.40 -9.44
N ILE A 255 10.63 7.38 -9.21
CA ILE A 255 9.95 8.19 -10.23
C ILE A 255 10.13 9.66 -9.92
N SER A 256 9.85 10.52 -10.89
CA SER A 256 9.99 11.97 -10.76
C SER A 256 8.94 12.54 -9.81
N GLU A 257 9.38 13.36 -8.84
CA GLU A 257 8.49 14.23 -8.08
C GLU A 257 8.45 15.62 -8.73
N PRO A 258 7.28 16.28 -8.81
CA PRO A 258 7.20 17.65 -9.27
C PRO A 258 7.87 18.60 -8.27
N GLU A 259 8.49 19.66 -8.77
CA GLU A 259 8.89 20.79 -7.93
C GLU A 259 7.65 21.53 -7.42
N GLU A 260 7.76 22.20 -6.27
CA GLU A 260 6.66 22.98 -5.70
C GLU A 260 6.09 23.98 -6.70
N GLY A 261 4.77 23.89 -6.95
CA GLY A 261 4.07 24.72 -7.91
C GLY A 261 4.21 24.31 -9.38
N TYR A 262 4.82 23.17 -9.70
CA TYR A 262 4.89 22.66 -11.06
C TYR A 262 3.52 22.13 -11.52
N THR A 263 2.99 22.60 -12.64
CA THR A 263 1.60 22.37 -13.08
C THR A 263 1.46 21.51 -14.34
N ASP A 264 2.57 21.21 -15.04
CA ASP A 264 2.52 20.37 -16.24
C ASP A 264 2.39 18.88 -15.86
N THR A 265 2.02 18.05 -16.82
CA THR A 265 1.63 16.65 -16.60
C THR A 265 2.77 15.63 -16.76
N ASP A 266 3.95 16.08 -17.21
CA ASP A 266 5.13 15.26 -17.45
C ASP A 266 5.93 14.96 -16.16
N ILE A 267 5.23 14.40 -15.18
CA ILE A 267 5.72 14.01 -13.84
C ILE A 267 5.54 12.51 -13.60
N GLY A 268 6.09 12.02 -12.51
CA GLY A 268 5.76 10.70 -11.99
C GLY A 268 4.42 10.71 -11.26
N TYR A 269 3.66 9.63 -11.39
CA TYR A 269 2.42 9.39 -10.67
C TYR A 269 2.54 8.09 -9.87
N TYR A 270 2.31 8.20 -8.57
CA TYR A 270 2.28 7.07 -7.66
C TYR A 270 0.85 6.87 -7.16
N LEU A 271 0.27 5.73 -7.48
CA LEU A 271 -1.15 5.43 -7.28
C LEU A 271 -1.30 4.27 -6.30
N GLU A 272 -2.32 4.36 -5.47
CA GLU A 272 -2.80 3.27 -4.61
C GLU A 272 -4.23 2.92 -5.01
N LEU A 273 -4.49 1.67 -5.40
CA LEU A 273 -5.86 1.17 -5.45
C LEU A 273 -6.41 1.25 -4.04
N ASP A 274 -7.46 2.03 -3.86
CA ASP A 274 -8.04 2.36 -2.57
C ASP A 274 -9.52 2.71 -2.75
N ASN A 275 -10.38 1.73 -2.56
CA ASN A 275 -11.80 1.88 -2.77
C ASN A 275 -12.52 2.72 -1.69
N TYR A 276 -11.75 3.35 -0.83
CA TYR A 276 -12.20 4.35 0.15
C TYR A 276 -11.67 5.76 -0.15
N ALA A 277 -10.97 5.95 -1.28
CA ALA A 277 -10.31 7.19 -1.65
C ALA A 277 -11.24 8.41 -1.65
N GLU A 278 -12.47 8.26 -2.16
CA GLU A 278 -13.50 9.32 -2.14
C GLU A 278 -13.88 9.77 -0.72
N SER A 279 -13.79 8.88 0.25
CA SER A 279 -14.20 9.17 1.63
C SER A 279 -13.12 9.87 2.46
N GLU A 280 -11.89 9.96 1.98
CA GLU A 280 -10.75 10.55 2.66
C GLU A 280 -10.66 12.07 2.37
N GLU A 281 -10.87 12.90 3.40
CA GLU A 281 -10.82 14.35 3.26
C GLU A 281 -9.43 14.83 2.81
N GLY A 282 -9.39 15.63 1.74
CA GLY A 282 -8.15 16.20 1.19
C GLY A 282 -7.34 15.23 0.32
N ASN A 283 -7.86 14.04 0.04
CA ASN A 283 -7.23 13.09 -0.85
C ASN A 283 -7.52 13.44 -2.32
N HIS A 284 -6.49 13.33 -3.17
CA HIS A 284 -6.66 13.37 -4.62
C HIS A 284 -6.84 11.94 -5.12
N TYR A 285 -7.94 11.70 -5.82
CA TYR A 285 -8.24 10.37 -6.33
C TYR A 285 -8.84 10.43 -7.74
N ILE A 286 -8.82 9.29 -8.40
CA ILE A 286 -9.44 9.05 -9.71
C ILE A 286 -10.27 7.77 -9.64
N SER A 287 -11.24 7.65 -10.54
CA SER A 287 -12.07 6.45 -10.64
C SER A 287 -11.84 5.78 -11.98
N MET A 288 -11.36 4.54 -11.95
CA MET A 288 -11.28 3.70 -13.12
C MET A 288 -12.63 3.04 -13.34
N ASP A 289 -13.34 3.46 -14.37
CA ASP A 289 -14.67 2.98 -14.70
C ASP A 289 -14.70 2.42 -16.14
N TYR A 290 -15.35 1.28 -16.30
CA TYR A 290 -15.56 0.66 -17.59
C TYR A 290 -16.98 0.08 -17.67
N GLU A 291 -17.94 0.97 -17.87
CA GLU A 291 -19.37 0.66 -17.85
C GLU A 291 -19.74 -0.56 -18.72
N ASN A 292 -20.56 -1.43 -18.16
CA ASN A 292 -21.08 -2.64 -18.80
C ASN A 292 -20.04 -3.70 -19.21
N ALA A 293 -18.77 -3.57 -18.83
CA ALA A 293 -17.80 -4.61 -19.03
C ALA A 293 -18.16 -5.84 -18.16
N THR A 294 -18.04 -7.02 -18.73
CA THR A 294 -18.14 -8.30 -18.01
C THR A 294 -16.80 -8.98 -18.01
N VAL A 295 -16.41 -9.53 -16.89
CA VAL A 295 -15.17 -10.27 -16.74
C VAL A 295 -15.50 -11.69 -16.27
N THR A 296 -14.84 -12.68 -16.86
CA THR A 296 -14.85 -14.06 -16.38
C THR A 296 -13.52 -14.34 -15.72
N ASP A 297 -13.50 -14.81 -14.49
CA ASP A 297 -12.27 -15.13 -13.78
C ASP A 297 -11.64 -16.47 -14.22
N ILE A 298 -10.49 -16.80 -13.63
CA ILE A 298 -9.76 -18.02 -13.92
C ILE A 298 -10.52 -19.31 -13.54
N ASN A 299 -11.52 -19.21 -12.66
CA ASN A 299 -12.40 -20.30 -12.23
C ASN A 299 -13.65 -20.41 -13.12
N GLY A 300 -13.84 -19.50 -14.09
CA GLY A 300 -14.98 -19.47 -15.01
C GLY A 300 -16.21 -18.77 -14.50
N GLU A 301 -16.13 -18.04 -13.39
CA GLU A 301 -17.21 -17.20 -12.88
C GLU A 301 -17.26 -15.85 -13.62
N THR A 302 -18.42 -15.49 -14.16
CA THR A 302 -18.60 -14.23 -14.91
C THR A 302 -19.34 -13.21 -14.07
N ARG A 303 -18.82 -12.00 -13.97
CA ARG A 303 -19.41 -10.88 -13.23
C ARG A 303 -19.23 -9.56 -14.00
N GLN A 304 -20.06 -8.58 -13.62
CA GLN A 304 -19.94 -7.23 -14.18
C GLN A 304 -18.80 -6.48 -13.50
N PHE A 305 -18.05 -5.70 -14.29
CA PHE A 305 -17.04 -4.80 -13.78
C PHE A 305 -17.66 -3.71 -12.89
N VAL A 306 -16.97 -3.37 -11.83
CA VAL A 306 -17.31 -2.26 -10.93
C VAL A 306 -16.13 -1.29 -10.93
N SER A 307 -16.41 0.00 -10.88
CA SER A 307 -15.37 1.03 -10.79
C SER A 307 -14.42 0.76 -9.62
N ALA A 308 -13.14 1.01 -9.85
CA ALA A 308 -12.11 0.96 -8.83
C ALA A 308 -11.55 2.37 -8.62
N GLU A 309 -11.38 2.77 -7.35
CA GLU A 309 -10.84 4.08 -7.00
C GLU A 309 -9.33 3.97 -6.77
N TYR A 310 -8.62 5.04 -7.08
CA TYR A 310 -7.17 5.13 -6.90
C TYR A 310 -6.82 6.46 -6.26
N SER A 311 -6.22 6.40 -5.07
CA SER A 311 -5.60 7.55 -4.42
C SER A 311 -4.31 7.92 -5.13
N ILE A 312 -4.06 9.22 -5.34
CA ILE A 312 -2.80 9.73 -5.88
C ILE A 312 -1.89 10.10 -4.71
N LYS A 313 -0.75 9.46 -4.60
CA LYS A 313 0.11 9.50 -3.40
C LYS A 313 1.27 10.50 -3.50
N ASN A 314 1.46 11.15 -4.63
CA ASN A 314 2.45 12.22 -4.80
C ASN A 314 1.80 13.60 -4.73
N ASP A 315 2.62 14.62 -4.49
CA ASP A 315 2.17 16.00 -4.49
C ASP A 315 1.70 16.40 -5.90
N LEU A 316 0.57 17.11 -5.98
CA LEU A 316 0.00 17.66 -7.20
C LEU A 316 -0.28 19.14 -7.01
N TYR A 317 -0.13 19.92 -8.08
CA TYR A 317 -0.26 21.38 -8.05
C TYR A 317 -1.28 21.93 -9.03
N SER A 318 -1.89 21.07 -9.87
CA SER A 318 -2.93 21.48 -10.82
C SER A 318 -3.98 20.41 -11.04
N GLN A 319 -5.20 20.84 -11.36
CA GLN A 319 -6.28 19.93 -11.77
C GLN A 319 -5.91 19.19 -13.07
N ASN A 320 -5.12 19.80 -13.96
CA ASN A 320 -4.67 19.16 -15.20
C ASN A 320 -3.86 17.89 -14.94
N GLN A 321 -3.09 17.83 -13.85
CA GLN A 321 -2.36 16.63 -13.47
C GLN A 321 -3.31 15.49 -13.06
N ILE A 322 -4.38 15.81 -12.33
CA ILE A 322 -5.42 14.82 -11.96
C ILE A 322 -6.17 14.34 -13.20
N ASP A 323 -6.65 15.26 -14.03
CA ASP A 323 -7.41 14.94 -15.24
C ASP A 323 -6.58 14.11 -16.24
N PHE A 324 -5.28 14.39 -16.32
CA PHE A 324 -4.36 13.64 -17.16
C PHE A 324 -4.20 12.19 -16.70
N ILE A 325 -3.92 11.97 -15.40
CA ILE A 325 -3.72 10.59 -14.90
C ILE A 325 -5.03 9.81 -14.90
N ASP A 326 -6.17 10.45 -14.66
CA ASP A 326 -7.49 9.84 -14.82
C ASP A 326 -7.72 9.35 -16.25
N LYS A 327 -7.51 10.21 -17.24
CA LYS A 327 -7.60 9.87 -18.67
C LYS A 327 -6.66 8.71 -19.02
N TYR A 328 -5.41 8.78 -18.55
CA TYR A 328 -4.40 7.77 -18.84
C TYR A 328 -4.76 6.41 -18.25
N LEU A 329 -5.11 6.34 -16.96
CA LEU A 329 -5.40 5.04 -16.30
C LEU A 329 -6.65 4.39 -16.88
N ASN A 330 -7.70 5.15 -17.14
CA ASN A 330 -8.92 4.66 -17.80
C ASN A 330 -8.64 4.17 -19.22
N GLY A 331 -7.83 4.91 -19.99
CA GLY A 331 -7.40 4.52 -21.33
C GLY A 331 -6.55 3.26 -21.32
N LEU A 332 -5.62 3.16 -20.36
CA LEU A 332 -4.75 1.99 -20.21
C LEU A 332 -5.57 0.75 -19.86
N PHE A 333 -6.50 0.84 -18.90
CA PHE A 333 -7.36 -0.31 -18.55
C PHE A 333 -8.18 -0.76 -19.77
N LYS A 334 -8.68 0.18 -20.58
CA LYS A 334 -9.38 -0.15 -21.82
C LYS A 334 -8.47 -0.87 -22.82
N ILE A 335 -7.21 -0.48 -22.97
CA ILE A 335 -6.24 -1.22 -23.81
C ILE A 335 -6.14 -2.66 -23.33
N VAL A 336 -5.92 -2.86 -22.03
CA VAL A 336 -5.75 -4.20 -21.43
C VAL A 336 -7.03 -5.03 -21.59
N TYR A 337 -8.16 -4.49 -21.20
CA TYR A 337 -9.45 -5.19 -21.24
C TYR A 337 -9.84 -5.58 -22.66
N GLU A 338 -9.82 -4.65 -23.60
CA GLU A 338 -10.21 -4.92 -24.99
C GLU A 338 -9.26 -5.90 -25.68
N ALA A 339 -7.97 -5.83 -25.37
CA ALA A 339 -7.01 -6.78 -25.92
C ALA A 339 -7.24 -8.20 -25.38
N CYS A 340 -7.49 -8.35 -24.08
CA CYS A 340 -7.61 -9.65 -23.43
C CYS A 340 -8.99 -10.29 -23.59
N GLU A 341 -10.07 -9.48 -23.52
CA GLU A 341 -11.45 -10.00 -23.56
C GLU A 341 -12.05 -10.02 -24.97
N ASN A 342 -11.69 -9.04 -25.82
CA ASN A 342 -12.36 -8.82 -27.11
C ASN A 342 -11.44 -8.97 -28.34
N GLY A 343 -10.12 -9.16 -28.14
CA GLY A 343 -9.15 -9.26 -29.22
C GLY A 343 -9.06 -7.99 -30.08
N LYS A 344 -9.35 -6.83 -29.46
CA LYS A 344 -9.22 -5.52 -30.07
C LYS A 344 -8.02 -4.78 -29.50
N TYR A 345 -7.20 -4.22 -30.36
CA TYR A 345 -5.94 -3.64 -29.96
C TYR A 345 -5.95 -2.13 -30.16
N TYR A 346 -5.69 -1.41 -29.07
CA TYR A 346 -5.57 0.04 -29.03
C TYR A 346 -4.17 0.43 -28.55
N LYS A 347 -3.79 1.67 -28.83
CA LYS A 347 -2.60 2.33 -28.30
C LYS A 347 -2.91 3.79 -28.01
N PHE A 348 -2.06 4.44 -27.23
CA PHE A 348 -2.08 5.88 -27.07
C PHE A 348 -1.40 6.58 -28.26
N ASP A 349 -1.98 7.70 -28.69
CA ASP A 349 -1.31 8.66 -29.56
C ASP A 349 -0.45 9.66 -28.74
N GLU A 350 0.07 10.71 -29.40
CA GLU A 350 0.90 11.74 -28.77
C GLU A 350 0.16 12.58 -27.71
N ASN A 351 -1.16 12.60 -27.72
CA ASN A 351 -2.02 13.30 -26.77
C ASN A 351 -2.62 12.37 -25.71
N TYR A 352 -2.18 11.11 -25.67
CA TYR A 352 -2.76 10.05 -24.85
C TYR A 352 -4.26 9.79 -25.15
N ASP A 353 -4.68 10.01 -26.41
CA ASP A 353 -5.97 9.54 -26.92
C ASP A 353 -5.84 8.12 -27.45
N LEU A 354 -6.91 7.32 -27.27
CA LEU A 354 -6.92 5.96 -27.77
C LEU A 354 -7.15 5.92 -29.29
N VAL A 355 -6.24 5.25 -29.99
CA VAL A 355 -6.33 4.98 -31.42
C VAL A 355 -6.13 3.50 -31.68
N ASP A 356 -6.55 3.02 -32.87
CA ASP A 356 -6.30 1.64 -33.29
C ASP A 356 -4.79 1.33 -33.31
N SER A 357 -4.43 0.16 -32.84
CA SER A 357 -3.04 -0.32 -32.80
C SER A 357 -2.78 -1.32 -33.93
N GLU A 358 -1.54 -1.34 -34.40
CA GLU A 358 -1.03 -2.35 -35.33
C GLU A 358 -0.62 -3.65 -34.63
N ALA A 359 -0.77 -3.74 -33.30
CA ALA A 359 -0.49 -4.95 -32.52
C ALA A 359 -1.27 -6.15 -33.08
N THR A 360 -0.64 -7.31 -33.06
CA THR A 360 -1.20 -8.55 -33.61
C THR A 360 -1.64 -9.53 -32.53
N SER A 361 -1.37 -9.21 -31.27
CA SER A 361 -1.72 -10.03 -30.10
C SER A 361 -2.02 -9.18 -28.89
N ALA A 362 -2.75 -9.75 -27.92
CA ALA A 362 -2.98 -9.11 -26.61
C ALA A 362 -1.65 -8.86 -25.88
N GLN A 363 -0.72 -9.80 -25.94
CA GLN A 363 0.61 -9.65 -25.36
C GLN A 363 1.33 -8.40 -25.87
N GLU A 364 1.32 -8.20 -27.19
CA GLU A 364 1.99 -7.04 -27.80
C GLU A 364 1.33 -5.72 -27.37
N ALA A 365 0.00 -5.64 -27.42
CA ALA A 365 -0.74 -4.45 -27.03
C ALA A 365 -0.54 -4.10 -25.54
N VAL A 366 -0.66 -5.07 -24.64
CA VAL A 366 -0.54 -4.87 -23.19
C VAL A 366 0.91 -4.55 -22.81
N SER A 367 1.89 -5.28 -23.35
CA SER A 367 3.31 -5.04 -23.06
C SER A 367 3.82 -3.67 -23.54
N ALA A 368 3.09 -3.01 -24.45
CA ALA A 368 3.41 -1.65 -24.86
C ALA A 368 3.16 -0.63 -23.76
N VAL A 369 2.18 -0.86 -22.87
CA VAL A 369 1.72 0.09 -21.85
C VAL A 369 1.96 -0.36 -20.41
N MET A 370 2.22 -1.66 -20.17
CA MET A 370 2.48 -2.22 -18.83
C MET A 370 3.86 -2.86 -18.76
N ASP A 371 4.50 -2.74 -17.61
CA ASP A 371 5.69 -3.50 -17.23
C ASP A 371 5.26 -4.90 -16.76
N ILE A 372 5.25 -5.84 -17.69
CA ILE A 372 4.73 -7.20 -17.46
C ILE A 372 5.52 -7.96 -16.39
N ASP A 373 6.81 -7.73 -16.28
CA ASP A 373 7.63 -8.36 -15.25
C ASP A 373 7.18 -7.93 -13.85
N SER A 374 6.91 -6.64 -13.65
CA SER A 374 6.41 -6.13 -12.37
C SER A 374 5.01 -6.65 -12.05
N VAL A 375 4.14 -6.73 -13.05
CA VAL A 375 2.77 -7.27 -12.90
C VAL A 375 2.81 -8.75 -12.51
N ARG A 376 3.65 -9.53 -13.20
CA ARG A 376 3.89 -10.96 -12.91
C ARG A 376 4.39 -11.16 -11.48
N ASP A 377 5.40 -10.40 -11.08
CA ASP A 377 6.05 -10.55 -9.79
C ASP A 377 5.10 -10.19 -8.63
N MET A 378 4.31 -9.12 -8.78
CA MET A 378 3.24 -8.78 -7.86
C MET A 378 2.17 -9.88 -7.81
N TYR A 379 1.73 -10.39 -8.96
CA TYR A 379 0.76 -11.48 -9.00
C TYR A 379 1.25 -12.73 -8.24
N ILE A 380 2.49 -13.14 -8.49
CA ILE A 380 3.09 -14.29 -7.78
C ILE A 380 3.07 -14.07 -6.27
N LEU A 381 3.47 -12.88 -5.81
CA LEU A 381 3.45 -12.53 -4.38
C LEU A 381 2.04 -12.64 -3.80
N TYR A 382 1.07 -11.98 -4.42
CA TYR A 382 -0.31 -11.94 -3.89
C TYR A 382 -0.99 -13.31 -3.90
N GLU A 383 -0.62 -14.20 -4.83
CA GLU A 383 -1.08 -15.59 -4.77
C GLU A 383 -0.36 -16.40 -3.70
N ILE A 384 0.93 -16.17 -3.42
CA ILE A 384 1.61 -16.85 -2.30
C ILE A 384 0.95 -16.49 -0.99
N VAL A 385 0.81 -15.20 -0.73
CA VAL A 385 0.31 -14.70 0.56
C VAL A 385 -1.21 -14.80 0.69
N HIS A 386 -1.93 -14.98 -0.42
CA HIS A 386 -3.38 -15.10 -0.44
C HIS A 386 -4.03 -13.89 0.25
N ASP A 387 -3.65 -12.69 -0.19
CA ASP A 387 -4.08 -11.46 0.43
C ASP A 387 -5.51 -11.09 0.02
N TYR A 388 -6.33 -10.91 1.03
CA TYR A 388 -7.72 -10.59 0.89
C TYR A 388 -7.97 -9.18 0.33
N ASP A 389 -7.12 -8.24 0.69
CA ASP A 389 -7.29 -6.81 0.36
C ASP A 389 -6.73 -6.41 -1.01
N CYS A 390 -6.12 -7.33 -1.79
CA CYS A 390 -5.44 -6.98 -3.05
C CYS A 390 -6.31 -6.30 -4.12
N GLY A 391 -7.62 -6.35 -3.98
CA GLY A 391 -8.59 -5.64 -4.83
C GLY A 391 -9.35 -4.53 -4.11
N GLU A 392 -9.10 -4.34 -2.81
CA GLU A 392 -9.81 -3.39 -1.96
C GLU A 392 -8.99 -2.16 -1.63
N GLY A 393 -7.72 -2.35 -1.26
CA GLY A 393 -6.82 -1.28 -0.90
C GLY A 393 -5.36 -1.70 -0.88
N SER A 394 -4.49 -0.76 -0.56
CA SER A 394 -3.05 -0.98 -0.36
C SER A 394 -2.30 -1.66 -1.51
N PHE A 395 -2.83 -1.55 -2.74
CA PHE A 395 -2.22 -2.09 -3.94
C PHE A 395 -1.65 -0.95 -4.79
N TYR A 396 -0.32 -0.87 -4.85
CA TYR A 396 0.38 0.28 -5.41
C TYR A 396 0.89 0.06 -6.82
N MET A 397 0.90 1.16 -7.59
CA MET A 397 1.44 1.21 -8.94
C MET A 397 2.03 2.58 -9.24
N CYS A 398 2.91 2.66 -10.23
CA CYS A 398 3.49 3.94 -10.65
C CYS A 398 3.69 3.98 -12.16
N VAL A 399 3.76 5.20 -12.69
CA VAL A 399 4.17 5.51 -14.05
C VAL A 399 4.84 6.89 -14.04
N ASP A 400 5.80 7.13 -14.91
CA ASP A 400 6.53 8.39 -14.96
C ASP A 400 6.61 8.91 -16.40
N PHE A 401 6.05 10.10 -16.62
CA PHE A 401 6.00 10.78 -17.92
C PHE A 401 7.13 11.78 -18.11
N SER A 402 8.02 11.93 -17.14
CA SER A 402 9.16 12.83 -17.27
C SER A 402 10.10 12.38 -18.39
N LYS A 403 10.87 13.34 -18.93
CA LYS A 403 11.78 13.10 -20.06
C LYS A 403 12.81 12.01 -19.81
N ASP A 404 13.31 11.92 -18.58
CA ASP A 404 14.37 10.99 -18.17
C ASP A 404 13.80 9.80 -17.37
N SER A 405 12.54 9.48 -17.62
CA SER A 405 11.79 8.44 -16.91
C SER A 405 12.48 7.07 -16.98
N LYS A 406 12.57 6.41 -15.81
CA LYS A 406 12.92 5.00 -15.67
C LYS A 406 11.69 4.09 -15.62
N CYS A 407 10.48 4.68 -15.60
CA CYS A 407 9.21 3.98 -15.44
C CYS A 407 8.16 4.47 -16.47
N PRO A 408 8.43 4.35 -17.80
CA PRO A 408 7.56 4.90 -18.85
C PRO A 408 6.28 4.08 -19.10
N LYS A 409 6.12 2.95 -18.42
CA LYS A 409 4.95 2.06 -18.48
C LYS A 409 4.38 1.89 -17.08
N LEU A 410 3.09 1.59 -17.01
CA LEU A 410 2.48 1.27 -15.71
C LEU A 410 3.21 0.09 -15.08
N LYS A 411 3.74 0.31 -13.89
CA LYS A 411 4.51 -0.65 -13.11
C LYS A 411 3.80 -0.91 -11.79
N PHE A 412 3.59 -2.17 -11.42
CA PHE A 412 3.11 -2.56 -10.10
C PHE A 412 4.30 -2.60 -9.14
N THR A 413 4.13 -2.04 -7.94
CA THR A 413 5.23 -1.82 -6.99
C THR A 413 4.72 -1.78 -5.55
N SER A 414 5.64 -1.73 -4.60
CA SER A 414 5.36 -1.44 -3.18
C SER A 414 4.25 -2.31 -2.57
N PRO A 415 4.37 -3.66 -2.61
CA PRO A 415 3.40 -4.52 -1.92
C PRO A 415 3.34 -4.16 -0.44
N TRP A 416 2.11 -4.09 0.12
CA TRP A 416 1.87 -3.53 1.44
C TRP A 416 0.62 -4.08 2.10
N ASP A 417 0.57 -4.03 3.46
CA ASP A 417 -0.59 -4.29 4.33
C ASP A 417 -1.13 -5.73 4.26
N PHE A 418 -0.29 -6.68 4.62
CA PHE A 418 -0.62 -8.12 4.59
C PHE A 418 -1.35 -8.63 5.86
N ASN A 419 -1.98 -7.75 6.62
CA ASN A 419 -2.68 -8.11 7.86
C ASN A 419 -3.86 -9.06 7.61
N TRP A 420 -4.47 -8.99 6.43
CA TRP A 420 -5.56 -9.87 6.00
C TRP A 420 -5.12 -11.03 5.11
N ALA A 421 -3.83 -11.16 4.84
CA ALA A 421 -3.26 -12.27 4.07
C ALA A 421 -3.34 -13.62 4.80
N TYR A 422 -2.96 -14.69 4.11
CA TYR A 422 -2.85 -16.07 4.63
C TYR A 422 -4.17 -16.64 5.19
N ASN A 423 -5.25 -16.27 4.58
CA ASN A 423 -6.57 -16.76 4.96
C ASN A 423 -7.10 -17.80 3.95
N ASP A 424 -8.16 -18.53 4.36
CA ASP A 424 -8.91 -19.45 3.53
C ASP A 424 -8.11 -20.70 3.06
N SER A 425 -8.52 -21.33 1.98
CA SER A 425 -7.94 -22.56 1.46
C SER A 425 -6.60 -22.32 0.78
N THR A 426 -5.62 -23.16 1.05
CA THR A 426 -4.32 -23.14 0.36
C THR A 426 -4.39 -23.66 -1.08
N GLU A 427 -5.52 -24.26 -1.50
CA GLU A 427 -5.66 -25.03 -2.75
C GLU A 427 -6.57 -24.35 -3.78
N LYS A 428 -6.59 -23.02 -3.84
CA LYS A 428 -7.33 -22.26 -4.87
C LYS A 428 -6.56 -21.01 -5.28
N TYR A 429 -6.82 -20.49 -6.49
CA TYR A 429 -6.40 -19.16 -6.86
C TYR A 429 -7.22 -18.11 -6.12
N TYR A 430 -6.59 -17.01 -5.75
CA TYR A 430 -7.22 -15.94 -5.01
C TYR A 430 -7.11 -14.59 -5.73
N ALA A 431 -5.91 -14.11 -5.99
CA ALA A 431 -5.70 -12.81 -6.62
C ALA A 431 -6.24 -12.75 -8.06
N ALA A 432 -6.24 -13.89 -8.78
CA ALA A 432 -6.77 -14.03 -10.14
C ALA A 432 -8.26 -14.40 -10.20
N ALA A 433 -8.93 -14.56 -9.06
CA ALA A 433 -10.31 -15.04 -8.97
C ALA A 433 -11.21 -14.01 -8.28
N PHE A 434 -12.52 -14.18 -8.46
CA PHE A 434 -13.46 -13.41 -7.66
C PHE A 434 -13.42 -13.87 -6.20
N THR A 435 -13.39 -12.91 -5.30
CA THR A 435 -13.60 -13.16 -3.88
C THR A 435 -15.07 -13.48 -3.61
N ASP A 436 -15.38 -14.12 -2.50
CA ASP A 436 -16.74 -14.60 -2.20
C ASP A 436 -17.79 -13.48 -2.15
N GLN A 437 -17.38 -12.22 -2.03
CA GLN A 437 -18.29 -11.11 -1.80
C GLN A 437 -18.44 -10.10 -2.94
N ASN A 438 -17.89 -10.32 -4.10
CA ASN A 438 -18.23 -9.57 -5.30
C ASN A 438 -17.25 -8.47 -5.73
N PHE A 439 -16.62 -8.73 -6.82
CA PHE A 439 -16.22 -7.75 -7.82
C PHE A 439 -17.32 -6.69 -8.12
N VAL A 440 -18.56 -6.95 -7.78
CA VAL A 440 -19.77 -6.19 -8.15
C VAL A 440 -20.34 -5.34 -7.02
N ASN A 441 -19.86 -5.45 -5.78
CA ASN A 441 -20.53 -4.79 -4.66
C ASN A 441 -19.64 -3.71 -4.03
N LYS A 442 -20.06 -2.44 -4.13
CA LYS A 442 -19.38 -1.31 -3.47
C LYS A 442 -19.20 -1.45 -1.94
N ASN A 443 -19.87 -2.42 -1.32
CA ASN A 443 -19.85 -2.66 0.14
C ASN A 443 -19.26 -4.03 0.51
N GLY A 444 -18.56 -4.68 -0.38
CA GLY A 444 -17.95 -5.99 -0.17
C GLY A 444 -16.53 -6.07 -0.71
N ASP A 445 -15.86 -7.14 -0.35
CA ASP A 445 -14.49 -7.38 -0.79
C ASP A 445 -14.42 -7.45 -2.32
N ARG A 446 -13.42 -6.82 -2.90
CA ARG A 446 -13.25 -6.71 -4.34
C ARG A 446 -12.08 -7.54 -4.82
N SER A 447 -12.24 -8.08 -5.99
CA SER A 447 -11.16 -8.75 -6.71
C SER A 447 -10.27 -7.73 -7.41
N ASN A 448 -9.00 -8.06 -7.58
CA ASN A 448 -8.07 -7.19 -8.30
C ASN A 448 -8.46 -7.10 -9.79
N PRO A 449 -8.79 -5.92 -10.32
CA PRO A 449 -9.32 -5.77 -11.67
C PRO A 449 -8.30 -6.13 -12.77
N TRP A 450 -7.02 -6.01 -12.50
CA TRP A 450 -5.94 -6.29 -13.44
C TRP A 450 -5.65 -7.78 -13.54
N PHE A 451 -5.51 -8.44 -12.38
CA PHE A 451 -5.19 -9.87 -12.35
C PHE A 451 -6.30 -10.74 -12.92
N ILE A 452 -7.56 -10.40 -12.67
CA ILE A 452 -8.70 -11.14 -13.22
C ILE A 452 -8.68 -11.16 -14.74
N VAL A 453 -8.29 -10.08 -15.38
CA VAL A 453 -8.21 -9.97 -16.84
C VAL A 453 -6.97 -10.69 -17.39
N LEU A 454 -5.81 -10.45 -16.77
CA LEU A 454 -4.52 -10.92 -17.27
C LEU A 454 -4.28 -12.42 -17.04
N CYS A 455 -4.70 -12.95 -15.88
CA CYS A 455 -4.42 -14.35 -15.52
C CYS A 455 -5.17 -15.41 -16.34
N LYS A 456 -6.09 -15.00 -17.19
CA LYS A 456 -6.74 -15.88 -18.19
C LYS A 456 -5.93 -16.02 -19.47
N GLN A 457 -4.93 -15.17 -19.66
CA GLN A 457 -4.12 -15.15 -20.86
C GLN A 457 -2.97 -16.14 -20.74
N ASP A 458 -2.92 -17.13 -21.61
CA ASP A 458 -1.86 -18.16 -21.62
C ASP A 458 -0.48 -17.52 -21.65
N TRP A 459 -0.27 -16.51 -22.50
CA TRP A 459 1.00 -15.81 -22.61
C TRP A 459 1.47 -15.17 -21.29
N PHE A 460 0.54 -14.66 -20.46
CA PHE A 460 0.87 -14.09 -19.16
C PHE A 460 1.18 -15.19 -18.15
N MET A 461 0.33 -16.22 -18.07
CA MET A 461 0.53 -17.34 -17.16
C MET A 461 1.78 -18.16 -17.50
N ASP A 462 2.21 -18.18 -18.75
CA ASP A 462 3.49 -18.80 -19.11
C ASP A 462 4.67 -18.04 -18.47
N THR A 463 4.66 -16.69 -18.44
CA THR A 463 5.70 -15.93 -17.73
C THR A 463 5.69 -16.21 -16.23
N VAL A 464 4.52 -16.39 -15.62
CA VAL A 464 4.35 -16.76 -14.20
C VAL A 464 4.97 -18.13 -13.93
N LYS A 465 4.65 -19.13 -14.76
CA LYS A 465 5.15 -20.50 -14.62
C LYS A 465 6.66 -20.57 -14.82
N GLU A 466 7.19 -19.85 -15.80
CA GLU A 466 8.63 -19.77 -16.05
C GLU A 466 9.38 -19.20 -14.84
N LYS A 467 8.96 -18.03 -14.34
CA LYS A 467 9.54 -17.39 -13.17
C LYS A 467 9.45 -18.29 -11.93
N TRP A 468 8.26 -18.87 -11.69
CA TRP A 468 8.04 -19.76 -10.55
C TRP A 468 8.92 -21.01 -10.62
N THR A 469 9.02 -21.63 -11.82
CA THR A 469 9.86 -22.82 -12.04
C THR A 469 11.32 -22.52 -11.77
N GLU A 470 11.81 -21.36 -12.20
CA GLU A 470 13.19 -20.92 -11.92
C GLU A 470 13.43 -20.75 -10.43
N MET A 471 12.59 -20.00 -9.74
CA MET A 471 12.69 -19.79 -8.28
C MET A 471 12.61 -21.10 -7.49
N ASN A 472 11.79 -22.04 -7.96
CA ASN A 472 11.61 -23.34 -7.28
C ASN A 472 12.81 -24.26 -7.44
N LYS A 473 13.67 -24.10 -8.46
CA LYS A 473 14.94 -24.85 -8.58
C LYS A 473 15.82 -24.65 -7.35
N ASP A 474 15.89 -23.41 -6.87
CA ASP A 474 16.71 -23.04 -5.70
C ASP A 474 15.88 -23.03 -4.41
N LYS A 475 14.61 -23.41 -4.46
CA LYS A 475 13.69 -23.41 -3.32
C LYS A 475 13.65 -22.08 -2.57
N LEU A 476 13.65 -20.97 -3.30
CA LEU A 476 13.78 -19.63 -2.72
C LEU A 476 12.68 -19.32 -1.71
N MET A 477 11.43 -19.66 -2.01
CA MET A 477 10.30 -19.42 -1.10
C MET A 477 10.40 -20.24 0.20
N GLN A 478 10.79 -21.51 0.08
CA GLN A 478 11.06 -22.35 1.26
C GLN A 478 12.26 -21.82 2.05
N GLY A 479 13.25 -21.22 1.38
CA GLY A 479 14.39 -20.55 1.99
C GLY A 479 13.94 -19.37 2.87
N CYS A 480 13.02 -18.54 2.39
CA CYS A 480 12.43 -17.44 3.16
C CYS A 480 11.77 -17.95 4.44
N VAL A 481 10.90 -18.96 4.33
CA VAL A 481 10.21 -19.55 5.49
C VAL A 481 11.22 -20.13 6.51
N LYS A 482 12.25 -20.80 6.02
CA LYS A 482 13.29 -21.36 6.89
C LYS A 482 14.05 -20.27 7.65
N THR A 483 14.47 -19.22 6.94
CA THR A 483 15.21 -18.11 7.55
C THR A 483 14.37 -17.44 8.63
N GLU A 484 13.10 -17.20 8.37
CA GLU A 484 12.19 -16.56 9.32
C GLU A 484 11.97 -17.44 10.56
N ARG A 485 11.72 -18.72 10.36
CA ARG A 485 11.57 -19.67 11.47
C ARG A 485 12.84 -19.77 12.35
N GLU A 486 14.03 -19.72 11.74
CA GLU A 486 15.30 -19.69 12.46
C GLU A 486 15.46 -18.40 13.26
N TYR A 487 15.13 -17.25 12.68
CA TYR A 487 15.14 -15.94 13.34
C TYR A 487 14.22 -15.92 14.58
N LEU A 488 12.96 -16.30 14.42
CA LEU A 488 12.01 -16.33 15.54
C LEU A 488 12.46 -17.27 16.67
N LYS A 489 13.07 -18.40 16.33
CA LYS A 489 13.60 -19.34 17.30
C LYS A 489 14.81 -18.79 18.05
N GLU A 490 15.71 -18.08 17.38
CA GLU A 490 16.89 -17.47 17.99
C GLU A 490 16.52 -16.39 19.00
N TYR A 491 15.52 -15.58 18.68
CA TYR A 491 15.10 -14.43 19.50
C TYR A 491 13.82 -14.66 20.33
N ASP A 492 13.40 -15.91 20.48
CA ASP A 492 12.15 -16.31 21.16
C ASP A 492 11.91 -15.57 22.48
N ALA A 493 12.92 -15.47 23.36
CA ALA A 493 12.77 -14.83 24.67
C ALA A 493 12.51 -13.32 24.59
N ASP A 494 13.03 -12.65 23.56
CA ASP A 494 12.80 -11.21 23.34
C ASP A 494 11.45 -10.96 22.70
N LEU A 495 11.04 -11.80 21.76
CA LEU A 495 9.79 -11.67 21.04
C LEU A 495 8.55 -11.94 21.91
N ARG A 496 8.71 -12.71 22.99
CA ARG A 496 7.63 -12.96 23.98
C ARG A 496 7.47 -11.87 25.03
N LYS A 497 8.30 -10.82 25.01
CA LYS A 497 8.18 -9.76 26.02
C LYS A 497 6.94 -8.91 25.81
N GLY A 498 6.02 -9.00 26.74
CA GLY A 498 4.84 -8.14 26.80
C GLY A 498 3.68 -8.49 25.86
N GLU A 499 3.72 -9.66 25.20
CA GLU A 499 2.70 -10.07 24.24
C GLU A 499 2.11 -11.45 24.52
N GLU A 500 0.85 -11.64 24.10
CA GLU A 500 0.15 -12.93 24.19
C GLU A 500 0.62 -13.94 23.14
N TRP A 501 1.18 -13.44 22.04
CA TRP A 501 1.69 -14.23 20.91
C TRP A 501 3.21 -14.22 20.87
N GLY A 502 3.73 -15.13 20.14
CA GLY A 502 5.15 -15.32 19.98
C GLY A 502 5.45 -16.37 18.90
N PRO A 503 6.69 -16.87 18.83
CA PRO A 503 7.09 -17.83 17.79
C PRO A 503 6.20 -19.07 17.67
N ASP A 504 5.54 -19.51 18.73
CA ASP A 504 4.62 -20.66 18.65
C ASP A 504 3.36 -20.34 17.83
N SER A 505 2.87 -19.10 17.87
CA SER A 505 1.72 -18.67 17.06
C SER A 505 2.07 -18.55 15.58
N ALA A 506 3.32 -18.28 15.25
CA ALA A 506 3.80 -18.20 13.87
C ALA A 506 3.92 -19.59 13.19
N GLU A 507 4.02 -20.68 13.95
CA GLU A 507 4.18 -22.02 13.36
C GLU A 507 2.94 -22.45 12.54
N ASP A 508 1.75 -22.07 12.96
CA ASP A 508 0.53 -22.33 12.19
C ASP A 508 0.56 -21.57 10.84
N LEU A 509 1.06 -20.33 10.84
CA LEU A 509 1.27 -19.56 9.62
C LEU A 509 2.31 -20.20 8.70
N PHE A 510 3.44 -20.63 9.23
CA PHE A 510 4.45 -21.35 8.44
C PHE A 510 3.89 -22.62 7.80
N ASN A 511 3.11 -23.40 8.54
CA ASN A 511 2.46 -24.59 8.00
C ASN A 511 1.48 -24.26 6.88
N TRP A 512 0.72 -23.17 7.04
CA TRP A 512 -0.18 -22.67 5.99
C TRP A 512 0.61 -22.29 4.73
N ILE A 513 1.68 -21.50 4.87
CA ILE A 513 2.54 -21.05 3.77
C ILE A 513 3.19 -22.25 3.05
N GLU A 514 3.72 -23.22 3.78
CA GLU A 514 4.35 -24.42 3.19
C GLU A 514 3.34 -25.23 2.37
N ASN A 515 2.10 -25.39 2.85
CA ASN A 515 1.02 -26.04 2.10
C ASN A 515 0.66 -25.21 0.85
N ARG A 516 0.63 -23.88 0.96
CA ARG A 516 0.37 -22.99 -0.18
C ARG A 516 1.44 -23.11 -1.25
N ILE A 517 2.70 -23.06 -0.89
CA ILE A 517 3.83 -23.25 -1.81
C ILE A 517 3.76 -24.64 -2.46
N TYR A 518 3.40 -25.68 -1.70
CA TYR A 518 3.25 -27.03 -2.25
C TYR A 518 2.16 -27.07 -3.34
N TRP A 519 1.00 -26.45 -3.09
CA TRP A 519 -0.08 -26.39 -4.07
C TRP A 519 0.32 -25.59 -5.30
N LEU A 520 0.93 -24.39 -5.14
CA LEU A 520 1.42 -23.58 -6.26
C LEU A 520 2.46 -24.32 -7.10
N ASN A 521 3.33 -25.12 -6.50
CA ASN A 521 4.25 -26.00 -7.21
C ASN A 521 3.51 -27.01 -8.11
N SER A 522 2.37 -27.51 -7.66
CA SER A 522 1.55 -28.43 -8.47
C SER A 522 0.88 -27.75 -9.67
N GLN A 523 0.66 -26.42 -9.59
CA GLN A 523 -0.02 -25.62 -10.62
C GLN A 523 0.97 -25.00 -11.62
N TRP A 524 2.14 -24.54 -11.14
CA TRP A 524 2.99 -23.64 -11.91
C TRP A 524 4.35 -24.23 -12.29
N VAL A 525 4.83 -25.27 -11.61
CA VAL A 525 6.11 -25.90 -12.02
C VAL A 525 5.95 -26.60 -13.36
N ILE A 526 6.72 -26.14 -14.35
CA ILE A 526 6.82 -26.77 -15.66
C ILE A 526 7.56 -28.11 -15.47
N LYS A 527 6.91 -29.19 -15.82
CA LYS A 527 7.51 -30.54 -15.80
C LYS A 527 8.23 -30.76 -17.12
N ASP A 528 9.49 -31.17 -17.04
CA ASP A 528 10.30 -31.58 -18.20
C ASP A 528 9.68 -32.76 -18.97
#